data_9275808d80a5666e094037e9a0a17dd3
#
_entry.id   9275808d80a5666e094037e9a0a17dd3
#
_cell.length_a   1.000
_cell.length_b   1.000
_cell.length_c   1.000
_cell.angle_alpha   90.00
_cell.angle_beta   90.00
_cell.angle_gamma   90.00
#
_symmetry.space_group_name_H-M   'P 1'
#
loop_
_entity.id
_entity.type
_entity.pdbx_description
1 polymer ?
#
loop_
_entity_poly.entity_id
_entity_poly.type
_entity_poly.pdbx_seq_one_letter_code
_entity_poly.pdbx_strand_id
1 'polypeptide(L)'
;MKAAIVGASGAVGQELMRILAERNFPIDELVLFGSSRSAGSVYEFKGKKCEVRLLQHNDDFKDIDVAFVSAGGGTSKDFAETITKYGTVMIDNSSAFRMDDDVPLVVPEVNAEDALKRPRGIIANPNCTTIMMVVVLQPIEKLSHIKKIHISSYQSASGAGAVAMAELQQQYKELIETGEAKTISKFPHQLAYNVIPQIDLMTDNDYTKEEMKMFNETRKIMHSDVRTSATCVRVSSLRSHSESVWIETADPITVEQVRKVLATAPGVTLKDDPQKYIYPMPLESAGKDDVYVGRIRKDLATDNGITLWLTGDQIRKGAALNAVQIAEYLIEKGDFKIV
;
A
#
# COMPACT_ATOMS: atom_id res chain seq x y z
N MET A 1 1.80 -16.71 18.74
CA MET A 1 2.85 -16.68 17.70
C MET A 1 3.88 -15.60 18.00
N LYS A 2 5.08 -15.76 17.48
CA LYS A 2 6.16 -14.77 17.59
C LYS A 2 6.31 -14.02 16.26
N ALA A 3 6.20 -12.70 16.31
CA ALA A 3 6.28 -11.86 15.12
C ALA A 3 7.47 -10.91 15.18
N ALA A 4 7.98 -10.53 14.02
CA ALA A 4 9.00 -9.48 13.90
C ALA A 4 8.54 -8.34 13.02
N ILE A 5 9.04 -7.12 13.32
CA ILE A 5 8.94 -5.97 12.42
C ILE A 5 10.36 -5.49 12.09
N VAL A 6 10.73 -5.55 10.82
CA VAL A 6 11.99 -5.02 10.31
C VAL A 6 11.73 -3.64 9.72
N GLY A 7 12.41 -2.62 10.25
CA GLY A 7 12.14 -1.21 9.96
C GLY A 7 11.10 -0.60 10.91
N ALA A 8 11.09 -1.03 12.17
CA ALA A 8 10.11 -0.67 13.19
C ALA A 8 9.97 0.84 13.44
N SER A 9 11.02 1.62 13.29
CA SER A 9 11.02 3.09 13.50
C SER A 9 10.45 3.89 12.31
N GLY A 10 10.20 3.25 11.16
CA GLY A 10 9.59 3.89 9.99
C GLY A 10 8.08 4.10 10.15
N ALA A 11 7.48 4.94 9.27
CA ALA A 11 6.05 5.23 9.32
C ALA A 11 5.18 3.96 9.18
N VAL A 12 5.54 3.04 8.29
CA VAL A 12 4.84 1.75 8.11
C VAL A 12 5.10 0.83 9.31
N GLY A 13 6.33 0.80 9.86
CA GLY A 13 6.64 -0.02 11.04
C GLY A 13 5.82 0.40 12.27
N GLN A 14 5.66 1.70 12.49
CA GLN A 14 4.82 2.25 13.55
C GLN A 14 3.32 1.92 13.33
N GLU A 15 2.85 2.02 12.08
CA GLU A 15 1.47 1.67 11.75
C GLU A 15 1.22 0.17 11.87
N LEU A 16 2.20 -0.70 11.54
CA LEU A 16 2.13 -2.15 11.78
C LEU A 16 1.88 -2.46 13.25
N MET A 17 2.68 -1.86 14.16
CA MET A 17 2.47 -2.05 15.60
C MET A 17 1.07 -1.64 16.04
N ARG A 18 0.57 -0.50 15.54
CA ARG A 18 -0.77 -0.01 15.85
C ARG A 18 -1.84 -0.97 15.35
N ILE A 19 -1.80 -1.38 14.08
CA ILE A 19 -2.80 -2.26 13.46
C ILE A 19 -2.79 -3.64 14.10
N LEU A 20 -1.63 -4.22 14.38
CA LEU A 20 -1.51 -5.50 15.08
C LEU A 20 -2.15 -5.45 16.48
N ALA A 21 -2.06 -4.32 17.18
CA ALA A 21 -2.72 -4.11 18.46
C ALA A 21 -4.24 -3.91 18.30
N GLU A 22 -4.68 -3.03 17.39
CA GLU A 22 -6.10 -2.73 17.11
C GLU A 22 -6.89 -3.97 16.70
N ARG A 23 -6.28 -4.83 15.86
CA ARG A 23 -6.89 -6.06 15.34
C ARG A 23 -6.74 -7.27 16.28
N ASN A 24 -6.16 -7.07 17.46
CA ASN A 24 -5.87 -8.16 18.40
C ASN A 24 -5.15 -9.34 17.75
N PHE A 25 -4.23 -9.04 16.82
CA PHE A 25 -3.45 -10.07 16.15
C PHE A 25 -2.77 -10.98 17.19
N PRO A 26 -2.75 -12.34 17.02
CA PRO A 26 -2.35 -13.29 18.05
C PRO A 26 -0.82 -13.37 18.25
N ILE A 27 -0.24 -12.29 18.73
CA ILE A 27 1.20 -12.17 19.04
C ILE A 27 1.42 -12.35 20.54
N ASP A 28 2.24 -13.31 20.90
CA ASP A 28 2.75 -13.54 22.27
C ASP A 28 4.02 -12.73 22.51
N GLU A 29 4.90 -12.67 21.50
CA GLU A 29 6.15 -11.90 21.49
C GLU A 29 6.32 -11.12 20.21
N LEU A 30 6.60 -9.82 20.32
CA LEU A 30 6.96 -8.95 19.21
C LEU A 30 8.43 -8.53 19.31
N VAL A 31 9.20 -8.83 18.25
CA VAL A 31 10.61 -8.44 18.13
C VAL A 31 10.73 -7.31 17.11
N LEU A 32 11.42 -6.25 17.47
CA LEU A 32 11.62 -5.08 16.62
C LEU A 32 13.07 -5.04 16.10
N PHE A 33 13.24 -4.85 14.80
CA PHE A 33 14.55 -4.70 14.17
C PHE A 33 14.65 -3.36 13.44
N GLY A 34 15.86 -2.80 13.45
CA GLY A 34 16.17 -1.57 12.74
C GLY A 34 17.65 -1.42 12.40
N SER A 35 17.98 -0.30 11.76
CA SER A 35 19.37 0.05 11.49
C SER A 35 20.09 0.55 12.75
N SER A 36 21.41 0.77 12.66
CA SER A 36 22.22 1.35 13.75
C SER A 36 21.71 2.71 14.26
N ARG A 37 20.97 3.46 13.43
CA ARG A 37 20.36 4.75 13.83
C ARG A 37 19.17 4.59 14.78
N SER A 38 18.48 3.45 14.74
CA SER A 38 17.27 3.19 15.51
C SER A 38 17.42 2.09 16.55
N ALA A 39 18.51 1.33 16.52
CA ALA A 39 18.80 0.32 17.53
C ALA A 39 18.90 0.97 18.93
N GLY A 40 18.33 0.31 19.94
CA GLY A 40 18.18 0.83 21.30
C GLY A 40 16.96 1.72 21.52
N SER A 41 16.26 2.17 20.47
CA SER A 41 14.97 2.86 20.64
C SER A 41 13.94 1.92 21.25
N VAL A 42 13.05 2.43 22.10
CA VAL A 42 12.04 1.64 22.80
C VAL A 42 10.64 2.10 22.37
N TYR A 43 9.81 1.15 21.97
CA TYR A 43 8.41 1.37 21.64
C TYR A 43 7.52 0.55 22.59
N GLU A 44 6.28 0.97 22.74
CA GLU A 44 5.28 0.24 23.52
C GLU A 44 4.36 -0.56 22.59
N PHE A 45 4.17 -1.85 22.89
CA PHE A 45 3.21 -2.71 22.22
C PHE A 45 2.39 -3.49 23.24
N LYS A 46 1.06 -3.30 23.25
CA LYS A 46 0.13 -3.94 24.19
C LYS A 46 0.60 -3.84 25.66
N GLY A 47 1.08 -2.65 26.07
CA GLY A 47 1.55 -2.38 27.44
C GLY A 47 2.96 -2.91 27.76
N LYS A 48 3.65 -3.55 26.81
CA LYS A 48 5.03 -4.04 26.98
C LYS A 48 6.01 -3.14 26.23
N LYS A 49 7.18 -2.90 26.85
CA LYS A 49 8.29 -2.22 26.17
C LYS A 49 9.02 -3.18 25.23
N CYS A 50 9.17 -2.79 23.97
CA CYS A 50 9.89 -3.51 22.95
C CYS A 50 11.07 -2.66 22.49
N GLU A 51 12.28 -3.13 22.71
CA GLU A 51 13.50 -2.47 22.25
C GLU A 51 13.81 -2.87 20.80
N VAL A 52 14.23 -1.91 20.00
CA VAL A 52 14.66 -2.14 18.61
C VAL A 52 16.07 -2.75 18.63
N ARG A 53 16.19 -3.97 18.14
CA ARG A 53 17.47 -4.65 17.94
C ARG A 53 18.12 -4.22 16.64
N LEU A 54 19.45 -4.23 16.59
CA LEU A 54 20.16 -4.04 15.33
C LEU A 54 19.91 -5.24 14.41
N LEU A 55 19.47 -4.98 13.18
CA LEU A 55 19.32 -6.02 12.17
C LEU A 55 20.70 -6.53 11.74
N GLN A 56 20.96 -7.83 11.88
CA GLN A 56 22.23 -8.47 11.58
C GLN A 56 22.03 -9.85 10.94
N HIS A 57 23.02 -10.36 10.23
CA HIS A 57 23.07 -11.74 9.74
C HIS A 57 23.44 -12.69 10.88
N ASN A 58 22.42 -13.12 11.62
CA ASN A 58 22.55 -14.02 12.76
C ASN A 58 21.32 -14.93 12.86
N ASP A 59 21.13 -15.60 13.99
CA ASP A 59 20.04 -16.55 14.20
C ASP A 59 18.81 -15.94 14.94
N ASP A 60 18.67 -14.62 14.96
CA ASP A 60 17.57 -13.92 15.67
C ASP A 60 16.16 -14.26 15.11
N PHE A 61 16.09 -14.79 13.89
CA PHE A 61 14.82 -15.19 13.26
C PHE A 61 14.45 -16.67 13.50
N LYS A 62 15.23 -17.43 14.27
CA LYS A 62 15.07 -18.88 14.44
C LYS A 62 13.68 -19.30 14.92
N ASP A 63 13.07 -18.54 15.81
CA ASP A 63 11.78 -18.89 16.41
C ASP A 63 10.69 -17.87 16.06
N ILE A 64 10.86 -17.15 14.94
CA ILE A 64 9.91 -16.15 14.46
C ILE A 64 9.01 -16.80 13.41
N ASP A 65 7.69 -16.71 13.59
CA ASP A 65 6.70 -17.25 12.67
C ASP A 65 6.53 -16.35 11.44
N VAL A 66 6.43 -15.03 11.66
CA VAL A 66 6.23 -14.02 10.62
C VAL A 66 7.09 -12.79 10.83
N ALA A 67 7.67 -12.27 9.75
CA ALA A 67 8.41 -11.01 9.74
C ALA A 67 7.76 -10.02 8.75
N PHE A 68 7.27 -8.91 9.27
CA PHE A 68 6.80 -7.78 8.48
C PHE A 68 7.99 -6.87 8.15
N VAL A 69 8.36 -6.77 6.87
CA VAL A 69 9.57 -6.07 6.45
C VAL A 69 9.20 -4.77 5.74
N SER A 70 9.67 -3.64 6.27
CA SER A 70 9.49 -2.30 5.69
C SER A 70 10.76 -1.45 5.88
N ALA A 71 11.87 -1.93 5.32
CA ALA A 71 13.20 -1.32 5.47
C ALA A 71 13.86 -0.92 4.14
N GLY A 72 13.08 -0.95 3.04
CA GLY A 72 13.54 -0.64 1.69
C GLY A 72 14.11 -1.85 0.94
N GLY A 73 14.09 -1.78 -0.40
CA GLY A 73 14.40 -2.93 -1.26
C GLY A 73 15.82 -3.49 -1.13
N GLY A 74 16.80 -2.64 -0.85
CA GLY A 74 18.17 -3.08 -0.58
C GLY A 74 18.25 -3.98 0.64
N THR A 75 17.71 -3.52 1.77
CA THR A 75 17.65 -4.29 3.02
C THR A 75 16.85 -5.57 2.86
N SER A 76 15.69 -5.52 2.14
CA SER A 76 14.89 -6.71 1.90
C SER A 76 15.67 -7.78 1.13
N LYS A 77 16.40 -7.39 0.08
CA LYS A 77 17.24 -8.33 -0.70
C LYS A 77 18.39 -8.91 0.13
N ASP A 78 19.07 -8.05 0.88
CA ASP A 78 20.23 -8.44 1.69
C ASP A 78 19.85 -9.41 2.81
N PHE A 79 18.71 -9.19 3.48
CA PHE A 79 18.31 -9.99 4.63
C PHE A 79 17.29 -11.10 4.36
N ALA A 80 16.77 -11.24 3.14
CA ALA A 80 15.71 -12.22 2.83
C ALA A 80 16.08 -13.65 3.25
N GLU A 81 17.27 -14.12 2.89
CA GLU A 81 17.74 -15.45 3.25
C GLU A 81 17.93 -15.61 4.77
N THR A 82 18.42 -14.57 5.45
CA THR A 82 18.57 -14.57 6.91
C THR A 82 17.22 -14.68 7.60
N ILE A 83 16.21 -13.95 7.12
CA ILE A 83 14.85 -13.94 7.67
C ILE A 83 14.18 -15.30 7.45
N THR A 84 14.25 -15.86 6.25
CA THR A 84 13.51 -17.08 5.88
C THR A 84 14.23 -18.38 6.22
N LYS A 85 15.49 -18.31 6.62
CA LYS A 85 16.38 -19.46 6.90
C LYS A 85 15.77 -20.55 7.78
N TYR A 86 14.96 -20.17 8.76
CA TYR A 86 14.37 -21.09 9.73
C TYR A 86 12.87 -21.32 9.54
N GLY A 87 12.33 -20.91 8.38
CA GLY A 87 10.92 -21.08 8.05
C GLY A 87 10.03 -19.88 8.42
N THR A 88 10.63 -18.76 8.87
CA THR A 88 9.90 -17.49 9.06
C THR A 88 9.27 -17.05 7.74
N VAL A 89 7.98 -16.74 7.74
CA VAL A 89 7.32 -16.13 6.59
C VAL A 89 7.65 -14.64 6.54
N MET A 90 8.30 -14.21 5.47
CA MET A 90 8.63 -12.80 5.23
C MET A 90 7.53 -12.13 4.41
N ILE A 91 6.84 -11.12 4.96
CA ILE A 91 5.90 -10.26 4.22
C ILE A 91 6.60 -8.93 3.95
N ASP A 92 6.99 -8.69 2.70
CA ASP A 92 7.85 -7.57 2.30
C ASP A 92 7.07 -6.42 1.65
N ASN A 93 7.11 -5.25 2.27
CA ASN A 93 6.49 -4.02 1.75
C ASN A 93 7.33 -3.32 0.67
N SER A 94 8.57 -3.75 0.44
CA SER A 94 9.41 -3.13 -0.58
C SER A 94 9.07 -3.61 -2.00
N SER A 95 9.67 -3.00 -2.99
CA SER A 95 9.54 -3.45 -4.39
C SER A 95 10.52 -4.56 -4.78
N ALA A 96 11.27 -5.11 -3.82
CA ALA A 96 12.42 -5.98 -4.09
C ALA A 96 12.05 -7.26 -4.84
N PHE A 97 10.92 -7.87 -4.48
CA PHE A 97 10.52 -9.20 -4.96
C PHE A 97 9.17 -9.22 -5.69
N ARG A 98 8.51 -8.08 -5.86
CA ARG A 98 7.14 -8.01 -6.38
C ARG A 98 6.96 -8.68 -7.74
N MET A 99 7.97 -8.59 -8.59
CA MET A 99 7.90 -9.14 -9.96
C MET A 99 8.67 -10.46 -10.12
N ASP A 100 9.19 -11.04 -9.05
CA ASP A 100 9.81 -12.37 -9.08
C ASP A 100 8.70 -13.43 -9.25
N ASP A 101 8.87 -14.35 -10.20
CA ASP A 101 7.84 -15.36 -10.54
C ASP A 101 7.56 -16.33 -9.38
N ASP A 102 8.56 -16.59 -8.55
CA ASP A 102 8.51 -17.48 -7.38
C ASP A 102 8.14 -16.77 -6.07
N VAL A 103 7.72 -15.50 -6.14
CA VAL A 103 7.22 -14.73 -5.00
C VAL A 103 5.80 -14.22 -5.29
N PRO A 104 4.78 -14.64 -4.53
CA PRO A 104 3.43 -14.13 -4.69
C PRO A 104 3.32 -12.65 -4.32
N LEU A 105 2.54 -11.92 -5.10
CA LEU A 105 2.20 -10.51 -4.89
C LEU A 105 0.73 -10.42 -4.49
N VAL A 106 0.43 -10.08 -3.23
CA VAL A 106 -0.87 -10.41 -2.64
C VAL A 106 -1.65 -9.18 -2.15
N VAL A 107 -2.92 -9.11 -2.58
CA VAL A 107 -3.97 -8.27 -2.00
C VAL A 107 -5.10 -9.20 -1.56
N PRO A 108 -5.37 -9.38 -0.25
CA PRO A 108 -6.28 -10.40 0.25
C PRO A 108 -7.70 -10.35 -0.35
N GLU A 109 -8.23 -9.17 -0.67
CA GLU A 109 -9.54 -9.01 -1.30
C GLU A 109 -9.58 -9.45 -2.77
N VAL A 110 -8.40 -9.70 -3.38
CA VAL A 110 -8.26 -10.03 -4.82
C VAL A 110 -7.76 -11.45 -5.03
N ASN A 111 -6.61 -11.80 -4.44
CA ASN A 111 -5.88 -13.04 -4.72
C ASN A 111 -5.25 -13.66 -3.46
N ALA A 112 -5.97 -13.70 -2.34
CA ALA A 112 -5.45 -14.19 -1.07
C ALA A 112 -4.79 -15.59 -1.16
N GLU A 113 -5.34 -16.48 -2.00
CA GLU A 113 -4.84 -17.87 -2.15
C GLU A 113 -3.42 -17.96 -2.70
N ASP A 114 -2.94 -16.94 -3.39
CA ASP A 114 -1.56 -16.88 -3.88
C ASP A 114 -0.55 -16.91 -2.72
N ALA A 115 -0.92 -16.38 -1.55
CA ALA A 115 -0.08 -16.37 -0.35
C ALA A 115 0.33 -17.79 0.11
N LEU A 116 -0.46 -18.81 -0.24
CA LEU A 116 -0.16 -20.20 0.09
C LEU A 116 0.98 -20.80 -0.75
N LYS A 117 1.29 -20.18 -1.91
CA LYS A 117 2.32 -20.62 -2.86
C LYS A 117 3.55 -19.71 -2.76
N ARG A 118 4.37 -19.89 -1.73
CA ARG A 118 5.56 -19.06 -1.46
C ARG A 118 6.83 -19.91 -1.30
N PRO A 119 7.38 -20.50 -2.36
CA PRO A 119 8.51 -21.45 -2.26
C PRO A 119 9.75 -20.85 -1.60
N ARG A 120 9.91 -19.53 -1.62
CA ARG A 120 11.03 -18.83 -0.93
C ARG A 120 10.69 -18.38 0.49
N GLY A 121 9.49 -18.69 1.01
CA GLY A 121 9.04 -18.15 2.30
C GLY A 121 8.74 -16.64 2.27
N ILE A 122 8.72 -16.02 1.09
CA ILE A 122 8.53 -14.58 0.90
C ILE A 122 7.17 -14.34 0.26
N ILE A 123 6.42 -13.33 0.75
CA ILE A 123 5.22 -12.78 0.14
C ILE A 123 5.47 -11.29 -0.07
N ALA A 124 5.30 -10.81 -1.29
CA ALA A 124 5.42 -9.39 -1.60
C ALA A 124 4.10 -8.66 -1.33
N ASN A 125 4.19 -7.54 -0.64
CA ASN A 125 3.11 -6.59 -0.44
C ASN A 125 3.17 -5.53 -1.56
N PRO A 126 2.10 -5.31 -2.33
CA PRO A 126 2.15 -4.47 -3.53
C PRO A 126 2.38 -2.98 -3.26
N ASN A 127 2.49 -2.21 -4.33
CA ASN A 127 2.50 -0.76 -4.31
C ASN A 127 1.17 -0.20 -3.76
N CYS A 128 1.25 0.88 -3.00
CA CYS A 128 0.09 1.44 -2.29
C CYS A 128 -1.05 1.88 -3.21
N THR A 129 -0.73 2.52 -4.33
CA THR A 129 -1.75 2.91 -5.32
C THR A 129 -2.32 1.68 -6.04
N THR A 130 -1.47 0.71 -6.39
CA THR A 130 -1.95 -0.55 -6.98
C THR A 130 -2.93 -1.28 -6.05
N ILE A 131 -2.61 -1.41 -4.75
CA ILE A 131 -3.51 -2.06 -3.77
C ILE A 131 -4.89 -1.40 -3.78
N MET A 132 -4.94 -0.07 -3.63
CA MET A 132 -6.20 0.65 -3.55
C MET A 132 -7.03 0.49 -4.82
N MET A 133 -6.39 0.60 -5.98
CA MET A 133 -7.05 0.43 -7.27
C MET A 133 -7.64 -0.99 -7.42
N VAL A 134 -6.84 -2.04 -7.21
CA VAL A 134 -7.31 -3.41 -7.47
C VAL A 134 -8.38 -3.88 -6.49
N VAL A 135 -8.39 -3.40 -5.24
CA VAL A 135 -9.47 -3.67 -4.27
C VAL A 135 -10.82 -3.20 -4.80
N VAL A 136 -10.86 -2.02 -5.43
CA VAL A 136 -12.09 -1.47 -6.02
C VAL A 136 -12.40 -2.10 -7.38
N LEU A 137 -11.41 -2.42 -8.18
CA LEU A 137 -11.63 -2.95 -9.54
C LEU A 137 -12.00 -4.44 -9.55
N GLN A 138 -11.55 -5.25 -8.59
CA GLN A 138 -11.85 -6.68 -8.56
C GLN A 138 -13.35 -7.02 -8.53
N PRO A 139 -14.20 -6.36 -7.75
CA PRO A 139 -15.65 -6.57 -7.83
C PRO A 139 -16.24 -6.20 -9.19
N ILE A 140 -15.68 -5.21 -9.88
CA ILE A 140 -16.12 -4.78 -11.22
C ILE A 140 -15.66 -5.78 -12.29
N GLU A 141 -14.44 -6.30 -12.18
CA GLU A 141 -13.91 -7.36 -13.06
C GLU A 141 -14.82 -8.59 -13.09
N LYS A 142 -15.45 -8.92 -11.96
CA LYS A 142 -16.44 -10.02 -11.87
C LYS A 142 -17.75 -9.76 -12.61
N LEU A 143 -18.07 -8.49 -12.93
CA LEU A 143 -19.22 -8.14 -13.76
C LEU A 143 -18.92 -8.26 -15.24
N SER A 144 -17.76 -7.76 -15.65
CA SER A 144 -17.26 -7.81 -17.02
C SER A 144 -15.76 -7.57 -17.01
N HIS A 145 -15.01 -8.34 -17.79
CA HIS A 145 -13.56 -8.23 -17.90
C HIS A 145 -13.11 -6.81 -18.24
N ILE A 146 -12.18 -6.27 -17.45
CA ILE A 146 -11.59 -4.93 -17.64
C ILE A 146 -10.44 -5.04 -18.64
N LYS A 147 -10.63 -4.48 -19.83
CA LYS A 147 -9.62 -4.48 -20.89
C LYS A 147 -8.54 -3.42 -20.71
N LYS A 148 -8.96 -2.24 -20.26
CA LYS A 148 -8.08 -1.07 -20.15
C LYS A 148 -8.36 -0.29 -18.86
N ILE A 149 -7.30 0.25 -18.30
CA ILE A 149 -7.32 1.17 -17.17
C ILE A 149 -6.50 2.39 -17.53
N HIS A 150 -7.08 3.59 -17.42
CA HIS A 150 -6.34 4.83 -17.33
C HIS A 150 -6.49 5.40 -15.93
N ILE A 151 -5.37 5.73 -15.28
CA ILE A 151 -5.37 6.20 -13.92
C ILE A 151 -4.46 7.41 -13.76
N SER A 152 -4.96 8.42 -13.04
CA SER A 152 -4.14 9.47 -12.47
C SER A 152 -4.18 9.38 -10.96
N SER A 153 -3.02 9.17 -10.33
CA SER A 153 -2.92 9.13 -8.88
C SER A 153 -2.48 10.48 -8.32
N TYR A 154 -3.09 10.88 -7.21
CA TYR A 154 -2.80 12.11 -6.46
C TYR A 154 -2.23 11.69 -5.10
N GLN A 155 -0.91 11.57 -5.03
CA GLN A 155 -0.24 10.93 -3.91
C GLN A 155 0.23 11.95 -2.87
N SER A 156 -0.16 11.73 -1.63
CA SER A 156 0.22 12.55 -0.49
C SER A 156 1.71 12.43 -0.13
N ALA A 157 2.25 13.41 0.60
CA ALA A 157 3.64 13.47 1.04
C ALA A 157 4.06 12.23 1.85
N SER A 158 3.16 11.66 2.64
CA SER A 158 3.42 10.48 3.48
C SER A 158 3.83 9.22 2.70
N GLY A 159 3.48 9.11 1.41
CA GLY A 159 3.98 8.05 0.53
C GLY A 159 5.50 8.08 0.34
N ALA A 160 6.14 9.22 0.57
CA ALA A 160 7.60 9.38 0.58
C ALA A 160 8.21 9.32 2.00
N GLY A 161 7.40 9.00 3.02
CA GLY A 161 7.82 8.78 4.41
C GLY A 161 7.71 10.01 5.33
N ALA A 162 8.06 9.82 6.60
CA ALA A 162 7.90 10.84 7.64
C ALA A 162 8.69 12.13 7.35
N VAL A 163 9.88 12.03 6.77
CA VAL A 163 10.72 13.19 6.39
C VAL A 163 10.01 14.06 5.35
N ALA A 164 9.33 13.44 4.38
CA ALA A 164 8.58 14.15 3.36
C ALA A 164 7.35 14.89 3.93
N MET A 165 6.67 14.30 4.92
CA MET A 165 5.59 14.97 5.64
C MET A 165 6.11 16.20 6.41
N ALA A 166 7.23 16.05 7.13
CA ALA A 166 7.85 17.13 7.87
C ALA A 166 8.31 18.27 6.93
N GLU A 167 8.89 17.93 5.77
CA GLU A 167 9.27 18.91 4.77
C GLU A 167 8.06 19.69 4.24
N LEU A 168 6.97 19.04 3.89
CA LEU A 168 5.75 19.72 3.43
C LEU A 168 5.20 20.68 4.50
N GLN A 169 5.14 20.24 5.76
CA GLN A 169 4.71 21.08 6.87
C GLN A 169 5.63 22.29 7.08
N GLN A 170 6.95 22.09 6.96
CA GLN A 170 7.93 23.15 7.07
C GLN A 170 7.81 24.15 5.91
N GLN A 171 7.58 23.68 4.67
CA GLN A 171 7.35 24.56 3.53
C GLN A 171 6.11 25.46 3.73
N TYR A 172 4.99 24.93 4.26
CA TYR A 172 3.83 25.75 4.58
C TYR A 172 4.14 26.83 5.62
N LYS A 173 4.88 26.47 6.67
CA LYS A 173 5.30 27.42 7.71
C LYS A 173 6.16 28.54 7.13
N GLU A 174 7.17 28.18 6.35
CA GLU A 174 8.06 29.14 5.68
C GLU A 174 7.31 30.09 4.74
N LEU A 175 6.38 29.57 3.94
CA LEU A 175 5.57 30.37 3.03
C LEU A 175 4.68 31.37 3.77
N ILE A 176 4.10 31.00 4.91
CA ILE A 176 3.29 31.89 5.74
C ILE A 176 4.16 32.96 6.42
N GLU A 177 5.33 32.59 6.93
CA GLU A 177 6.20 33.47 7.69
C GLU A 177 7.04 34.42 6.81
N THR A 178 7.50 33.92 5.64
CA THR A 178 8.51 34.62 4.81
C THR A 178 8.10 34.86 3.35
N GLY A 179 7.01 34.22 2.91
CA GLY A 179 6.58 34.24 1.50
C GLY A 179 7.37 33.30 0.58
N GLU A 180 8.36 32.56 1.08
CA GLU A 180 9.25 31.71 0.28
C GLU A 180 9.49 30.37 0.99
N ALA A 181 9.34 29.24 0.27
CA ALA A 181 9.72 27.92 0.76
C ALA A 181 11.23 27.68 0.51
N LYS A 182 11.99 27.50 1.56
CA LYS A 182 13.46 27.26 1.52
C LYS A 182 13.82 25.81 1.72
N THR A 183 12.99 25.05 2.46
CA THR A 183 13.22 23.65 2.74
C THR A 183 12.74 22.80 1.55
N ILE A 184 13.63 22.52 0.61
CA ILE A 184 13.40 21.65 -0.56
C ILE A 184 14.58 20.67 -0.59
N SER A 185 14.37 19.46 -0.07
CA SER A 185 15.42 18.44 0.07
C SER A 185 14.97 17.03 -0.25
N LYS A 186 13.76 16.66 0.17
CA LYS A 186 13.17 15.34 -0.09
C LYS A 186 12.44 15.29 -1.43
N PHE A 187 11.78 16.38 -1.80
CA PHE A 187 11.15 16.55 -3.10
C PHE A 187 12.06 17.33 -4.05
N PRO A 188 11.98 17.09 -5.37
CA PRO A 188 12.77 17.81 -6.37
C PRO A 188 12.36 19.29 -6.52
N HIS A 189 11.16 19.65 -6.05
CA HIS A 189 10.56 20.98 -6.12
C HIS A 189 9.76 21.27 -4.86
N GLN A 190 9.44 22.55 -4.63
CA GLN A 190 8.46 22.96 -3.64
C GLN A 190 7.15 22.17 -3.89
N LEU A 191 6.62 21.53 -2.83
CA LEU A 191 5.37 20.79 -2.89
C LEU A 191 4.19 21.61 -2.32
N ALA A 192 4.40 22.43 -1.29
CA ALA A 192 3.37 23.28 -0.73
C ALA A 192 2.77 24.21 -1.81
N TYR A 193 1.42 24.19 -1.96
CA TYR A 193 0.65 24.87 -3.01
C TYR A 193 1.01 24.45 -4.45
N ASN A 194 1.55 23.24 -4.62
CA ASN A 194 2.01 22.75 -5.94
C ASN A 194 1.60 21.29 -6.17
N VAL A 195 1.74 20.85 -7.42
CA VAL A 195 1.68 19.45 -7.82
C VAL A 195 2.94 19.12 -8.63
N ILE A 196 3.52 17.93 -8.40
CA ILE A 196 4.72 17.46 -9.10
C ILE A 196 4.32 16.21 -9.92
N PRO A 197 4.27 16.29 -11.27
CA PRO A 197 3.79 15.20 -12.12
C PRO A 197 4.86 14.14 -12.36
N GLN A 198 5.59 13.78 -11.31
CA GLN A 198 6.60 12.73 -11.33
C GLN A 198 6.78 12.15 -9.94
N ILE A 199 6.65 10.83 -9.83
CA ILE A 199 6.99 10.06 -8.64
C ILE A 199 7.95 8.96 -9.04
N ASP A 200 9.10 8.86 -8.34
CA ASP A 200 10.20 7.95 -8.65
C ASP A 200 10.96 8.35 -9.95
N LEU A 201 11.92 7.52 -10.35
CA LEU A 201 12.78 7.73 -11.50
C LEU A 201 12.08 7.40 -12.81
N MET A 202 12.45 8.10 -13.88
CA MET A 202 12.00 7.77 -15.24
C MET A 202 12.59 6.43 -15.70
N THR A 203 11.87 5.76 -16.57
CA THR A 203 12.29 4.57 -17.30
C THR A 203 12.47 4.90 -18.78
N ASP A 204 12.99 3.95 -19.58
CA ASP A 204 13.33 4.17 -20.98
C ASP A 204 12.12 4.41 -21.90
N ASN A 205 10.90 4.18 -21.41
CA ASN A 205 9.65 4.38 -22.15
C ASN A 205 8.89 5.66 -21.73
N ASP A 206 9.57 6.59 -21.10
CA ASP A 206 9.03 7.87 -20.62
C ASP A 206 7.96 7.76 -19.50
N TYR A 207 7.77 6.56 -18.92
CA TYR A 207 7.01 6.37 -17.69
C TYR A 207 7.94 6.38 -16.49
N THR A 208 7.43 6.73 -15.31
CA THR A 208 8.19 6.57 -14.07
C THR A 208 8.14 5.12 -13.56
N LYS A 209 9.09 4.75 -12.70
CA LYS A 209 9.04 3.45 -12.01
C LYS A 209 7.75 3.26 -11.23
N GLU A 210 7.20 4.32 -10.64
CA GLU A 210 5.92 4.27 -9.91
C GLU A 210 4.76 3.90 -10.84
N GLU A 211 4.69 4.49 -12.02
CA GLU A 211 3.69 4.19 -13.05
C GLU A 211 3.84 2.77 -13.60
N MET A 212 5.07 2.30 -13.80
CA MET A 212 5.33 0.93 -14.24
C MET A 212 4.96 -0.12 -13.18
N LYS A 213 5.01 0.22 -11.88
CA LYS A 213 4.46 -0.66 -10.83
C LYS A 213 2.97 -0.88 -11.05
N MET A 214 2.20 0.17 -11.30
CA MET A 214 0.76 0.03 -11.55
C MET A 214 0.47 -0.85 -12.77
N PHE A 215 1.25 -0.73 -13.84
CA PHE A 215 1.10 -1.57 -15.02
C PHE A 215 1.41 -3.05 -14.73
N ASN A 216 2.56 -3.34 -14.12
CA ASN A 216 3.04 -4.70 -13.94
C ASN A 216 2.31 -5.42 -12.78
N GLU A 217 2.17 -4.75 -11.63
CA GLU A 217 1.61 -5.33 -10.43
C GLU A 217 0.11 -5.63 -10.58
N THR A 218 -0.66 -4.75 -11.24
CA THR A 218 -2.08 -4.98 -11.50
C THR A 218 -2.32 -6.28 -12.25
N ARG A 219 -1.54 -6.54 -13.29
CA ARG A 219 -1.63 -7.76 -14.10
C ARG A 219 -1.32 -9.02 -13.29
N LYS A 220 -0.27 -8.95 -12.45
CA LYS A 220 0.14 -10.07 -11.59
C LYS A 220 -0.90 -10.36 -10.52
N ILE A 221 -1.43 -9.34 -9.84
CA ILE A 221 -2.41 -9.49 -8.75
C ILE A 221 -3.77 -9.97 -9.28
N MET A 222 -4.24 -9.40 -10.38
CA MET A 222 -5.57 -9.73 -10.94
C MET A 222 -5.53 -10.95 -11.87
N HIS A 223 -4.37 -11.57 -12.09
CA HIS A 223 -4.18 -12.66 -13.07
C HIS A 223 -4.78 -12.31 -14.43
N SER A 224 -4.57 -11.08 -14.89
CA SER A 224 -5.23 -10.50 -16.06
C SER A 224 -4.23 -9.93 -17.05
N ASP A 225 -4.60 -9.87 -18.32
CA ASP A 225 -3.86 -9.19 -19.38
C ASP A 225 -4.22 -7.71 -19.54
N VAL A 226 -4.95 -7.14 -18.58
CA VAL A 226 -5.40 -5.75 -18.56
C VAL A 226 -4.29 -4.76 -18.88
N ARG A 227 -4.60 -3.82 -19.78
CA ARG A 227 -3.67 -2.76 -20.17
C ARG A 227 -3.87 -1.52 -19.32
N THR A 228 -2.87 -1.17 -18.52
CA THR A 228 -2.92 -0.03 -17.61
C THR A 228 -1.98 1.07 -18.09
N SER A 229 -2.45 2.31 -18.13
CA SER A 229 -1.62 3.50 -18.31
C SER A 229 -1.84 4.43 -17.12
N ALA A 230 -0.76 4.87 -16.48
CA ALA A 230 -0.81 5.65 -15.26
C ALA A 230 -0.07 6.98 -15.40
N THR A 231 -0.53 8.00 -14.70
CA THR A 231 0.21 9.24 -14.40
C THR A 231 0.22 9.44 -12.90
N CYS A 232 1.40 9.39 -12.30
CA CYS A 232 1.55 9.50 -10.85
C CYS A 232 1.99 10.89 -10.44
N VAL A 233 1.14 11.60 -9.69
CA VAL A 233 1.34 12.99 -9.30
C VAL A 233 1.50 13.11 -7.79
N ARG A 234 2.56 13.79 -7.32
CA ARG A 234 2.72 14.18 -5.92
C ARG A 234 1.93 15.46 -5.67
N VAL A 235 1.06 15.43 -4.64
CA VAL A 235 0.22 16.56 -4.27
C VAL A 235 0.50 17.04 -2.85
N SER A 236 0.12 18.27 -2.55
CA SER A 236 0.37 18.95 -1.28
C SER A 236 -0.58 18.55 -0.14
N SER A 237 -0.95 17.26 -0.08
CA SER A 237 -1.66 16.66 1.05
C SER A 237 -0.70 15.84 1.93
N LEU A 238 -0.97 15.76 3.23
CA LEU A 238 -0.08 15.06 4.16
C LEU A 238 -0.27 13.55 4.11
N ARG A 239 -1.51 13.05 4.14
CA ARG A 239 -1.84 11.62 4.26
C ARG A 239 -3.05 11.29 3.40
N SER A 240 -3.17 10.03 3.01
CA SER A 240 -4.17 9.48 2.10
C SER A 240 -3.95 9.86 0.64
N HIS A 241 -3.97 8.88 -0.25
CA HIS A 241 -3.89 9.07 -1.69
C HIS A 241 -5.28 9.17 -2.29
N SER A 242 -5.36 9.78 -3.48
CA SER A 242 -6.55 9.77 -4.30
C SER A 242 -6.22 9.28 -5.70
N GLU A 243 -7.21 8.71 -6.38
CA GLU A 243 -7.03 8.18 -7.73
C GLU A 243 -8.27 8.49 -8.58
N SER A 244 -8.03 9.05 -9.76
CA SER A 244 -9.03 9.17 -10.82
C SER A 244 -8.84 7.99 -11.76
N VAL A 245 -9.81 7.10 -11.80
CA VAL A 245 -9.72 5.85 -12.56
C VAL A 245 -10.78 5.83 -13.65
N TRP A 246 -10.37 5.52 -14.86
CA TRP A 246 -11.20 5.21 -15.99
C TRP A 246 -10.93 3.75 -16.41
N ILE A 247 -11.99 3.01 -16.66
CA ILE A 247 -11.91 1.62 -17.14
C ILE A 247 -12.76 1.43 -18.40
N GLU A 248 -12.31 0.54 -19.27
CA GLU A 248 -13.08 0.00 -20.39
C GLU A 248 -13.29 -1.49 -20.16
N THR A 249 -14.56 -1.93 -20.17
CA THR A 249 -14.93 -3.33 -19.98
C THR A 249 -15.20 -4.05 -21.30
N ALA A 250 -15.18 -5.36 -21.30
CA ALA A 250 -15.46 -6.18 -22.47
C ALA A 250 -16.93 -6.05 -22.91
N ASP A 251 -17.82 -6.19 -21.95
CA ASP A 251 -19.26 -6.04 -22.14
C ASP A 251 -19.76 -4.79 -21.44
N PRO A 252 -20.86 -4.17 -21.91
CA PRO A 252 -21.44 -3.00 -21.25
C PRO A 252 -21.91 -3.34 -19.83
N ILE A 253 -21.55 -2.49 -18.87
CA ILE A 253 -22.05 -2.53 -17.49
C ILE A 253 -22.68 -1.19 -17.14
N THR A 254 -23.68 -1.22 -16.24
CA THR A 254 -24.33 0.01 -15.79
C THR A 254 -23.71 0.57 -14.52
N VAL A 255 -23.85 1.88 -14.30
CA VAL A 255 -23.42 2.55 -13.07
C VAL A 255 -24.09 1.94 -11.83
N GLU A 256 -25.35 1.54 -11.95
CA GLU A 256 -26.14 0.89 -10.89
C GLU A 256 -25.56 -0.49 -10.52
N GLN A 257 -25.14 -1.28 -11.52
CA GLN A 257 -24.46 -2.56 -11.28
C GLN A 257 -23.13 -2.34 -10.54
N VAL A 258 -22.35 -1.35 -10.96
CA VAL A 258 -21.08 -0.99 -10.30
C VAL A 258 -21.31 -0.55 -8.86
N ARG A 259 -22.26 0.36 -8.61
CA ARG A 259 -22.61 0.80 -7.25
C ARG A 259 -23.06 -0.38 -6.38
N LYS A 260 -23.86 -1.27 -6.93
CA LYS A 260 -24.40 -2.44 -6.20
C LYS A 260 -23.28 -3.37 -5.73
N VAL A 261 -22.31 -3.70 -6.58
CA VAL A 261 -21.22 -4.61 -6.19
C VAL A 261 -20.26 -3.93 -5.24
N LEU A 262 -19.97 -2.63 -5.41
CA LEU A 262 -19.08 -1.89 -4.54
C LEU A 262 -19.68 -1.61 -3.15
N ALA A 263 -21.00 -1.51 -3.03
CA ALA A 263 -21.67 -1.31 -1.74
C ALA A 263 -21.49 -2.48 -0.76
N THR A 264 -21.13 -3.68 -1.25
CA THR A 264 -20.95 -4.89 -0.44
C THR A 264 -19.55 -5.50 -0.58
N ALA A 265 -18.65 -4.84 -1.32
CA ALA A 265 -17.31 -5.34 -1.54
C ALA A 265 -16.46 -5.22 -0.27
N PRO A 266 -15.71 -6.26 0.12
CA PRO A 266 -14.82 -6.20 1.28
C PRO A 266 -13.72 -5.15 1.06
N GLY A 267 -13.38 -4.41 2.11
CA GLY A 267 -12.36 -3.36 2.07
C GLY A 267 -12.75 -2.10 1.29
N VAL A 268 -14.04 -1.95 0.93
CA VAL A 268 -14.57 -0.81 0.16
C VAL A 268 -15.69 -0.11 0.92
N THR A 269 -15.59 1.21 1.00
CA THR A 269 -16.70 2.08 1.48
C THR A 269 -17.21 2.92 0.32
N LEU A 270 -18.48 2.71 -0.08
CA LEU A 270 -19.14 3.50 -1.13
C LEU A 270 -19.62 4.85 -0.58
N LYS A 271 -19.14 5.95 -1.18
CA LYS A 271 -19.58 7.33 -0.92
C LYS A 271 -19.90 8.03 -2.24
N ASP A 272 -21.12 7.90 -2.74
CA ASP A 272 -21.48 8.35 -4.07
C ASP A 272 -22.88 9.00 -4.15
N ASP A 273 -23.02 10.17 -3.51
CA ASP A 273 -24.16 11.06 -3.69
C ASP A 273 -23.65 12.49 -3.98
N PRO A 274 -23.13 12.72 -5.21
CA PRO A 274 -22.51 14.00 -5.56
C PRO A 274 -23.50 15.18 -5.58
N GLN A 275 -24.82 14.94 -5.66
CA GLN A 275 -25.84 15.98 -5.56
C GLN A 275 -25.90 16.58 -4.15
N LYS A 276 -25.53 15.79 -3.14
CA LYS A 276 -25.40 16.22 -1.75
C LYS A 276 -23.95 16.51 -1.35
N TYR A 277 -23.02 16.62 -2.32
CA TYR A 277 -21.58 16.80 -2.07
C TYR A 277 -20.95 15.65 -1.27
N ILE A 278 -21.51 14.44 -1.34
CA ILE A 278 -20.98 13.24 -0.70
C ILE A 278 -20.14 12.47 -1.71
N TYR A 279 -18.83 12.50 -1.53
CA TYR A 279 -17.83 11.80 -2.32
C TYR A 279 -16.56 11.58 -1.50
N PRO A 280 -15.69 10.62 -1.87
CA PRO A 280 -14.46 10.34 -1.12
C PRO A 280 -13.48 11.51 -1.13
N MET A 281 -12.92 11.82 0.04
CA MET A 281 -11.88 12.83 0.20
C MET A 281 -10.73 12.31 1.08
N PRO A 282 -9.46 12.73 0.82
CA PRO A 282 -8.30 12.27 1.60
C PRO A 282 -8.42 12.49 3.10
N LEU A 283 -8.98 13.61 3.55
CA LEU A 283 -9.16 13.92 4.97
C LEU A 283 -10.08 12.91 5.69
N GLU A 284 -11.04 12.32 4.98
CA GLU A 284 -11.99 11.37 5.55
C GLU A 284 -11.43 9.95 5.57
N SER A 285 -10.64 9.57 4.57
CA SER A 285 -10.05 8.23 4.46
C SER A 285 -8.72 8.08 5.22
N ALA A 286 -8.09 9.18 5.63
CA ALA A 286 -6.89 9.13 6.45
C ALA A 286 -7.15 8.44 7.79
N GLY A 287 -6.33 7.43 8.12
CA GLY A 287 -6.49 6.62 9.34
C GLY A 287 -7.60 5.57 9.25
N LYS A 288 -8.22 5.35 8.08
CA LYS A 288 -9.27 4.33 7.87
C LYS A 288 -8.72 3.12 7.13
N ASP A 289 -9.39 1.98 7.33
CA ASP A 289 -8.98 0.70 6.74
C ASP A 289 -9.46 0.53 5.30
N ASP A 290 -10.68 0.98 5.00
CA ASP A 290 -11.30 0.81 3.69
C ASP A 290 -10.76 1.79 2.65
N VAL A 291 -10.82 1.36 1.39
CA VAL A 291 -10.73 2.25 0.23
C VAL A 291 -12.11 2.84 -0.03
N TYR A 292 -12.20 4.16 -0.04
CA TYR A 292 -13.44 4.89 -0.30
C TYR A 292 -13.58 5.13 -1.80
N VAL A 293 -14.76 4.84 -2.35
CA VAL A 293 -15.05 5.00 -3.78
C VAL A 293 -16.33 5.81 -4.01
N GLY A 294 -16.31 6.62 -5.03
CA GLY A 294 -17.47 7.41 -5.45
C GLY A 294 -17.23 8.11 -6.79
N ARG A 295 -18.07 9.11 -7.12
CA ARG A 295 -18.04 9.77 -8.41
C ARG A 295 -18.15 8.77 -9.57
N ILE A 296 -18.90 7.67 -9.35
CA ILE A 296 -19.12 6.59 -10.32
C ILE A 296 -20.07 7.10 -11.39
N ARG A 297 -19.63 7.06 -12.64
CA ARG A 297 -20.39 7.57 -13.77
C ARG A 297 -20.02 6.86 -15.07
N LYS A 298 -20.95 6.84 -16.02
CA LYS A 298 -20.66 6.39 -17.38
C LYS A 298 -19.63 7.35 -18.00
N ASP A 299 -18.68 6.79 -18.73
CA ASP A 299 -17.76 7.58 -19.55
C ASP A 299 -18.49 8.18 -20.76
N LEU A 300 -18.04 9.35 -21.18
CA LEU A 300 -18.59 10.05 -22.35
C LEU A 300 -17.77 9.81 -23.63
N ALA A 301 -16.56 9.24 -23.48
CA ALA A 301 -15.64 9.03 -24.58
C ALA A 301 -15.74 7.62 -25.17
N THR A 302 -16.23 6.63 -24.40
CA THR A 302 -16.40 5.24 -24.85
C THR A 302 -17.71 4.63 -24.36
N ASP A 303 -18.28 3.71 -25.16
CA ASP A 303 -19.58 3.09 -24.83
C ASP A 303 -19.49 2.17 -23.61
N ASN A 304 -18.38 1.46 -23.43
CA ASN A 304 -18.17 0.52 -22.32
C ASN A 304 -17.28 1.11 -21.21
N GLY A 305 -17.18 2.44 -21.15
CA GLY A 305 -16.36 3.14 -20.18
C GLY A 305 -17.09 3.46 -18.88
N ILE A 306 -16.42 3.25 -17.75
CA ILE A 306 -16.82 3.71 -16.42
C ILE A 306 -15.70 4.54 -15.82
N THR A 307 -16.05 5.65 -15.22
CA THR A 307 -15.11 6.51 -14.50
C THR A 307 -15.49 6.55 -13.01
N LEU A 308 -14.50 6.50 -12.15
CA LEU A 308 -14.67 6.53 -10.70
C LEU A 308 -13.54 7.29 -10.01
N TRP A 309 -13.75 7.64 -8.75
CA TRP A 309 -12.79 8.31 -7.89
C TRP A 309 -12.63 7.53 -6.61
N LEU A 310 -11.38 7.26 -6.21
CA LEU A 310 -11.07 6.59 -4.96
C LEU A 310 -10.21 7.46 -4.05
N THR A 311 -10.29 7.17 -2.75
CA THR A 311 -9.31 7.63 -1.76
C THR A 311 -9.03 6.52 -0.75
N GLY A 312 -7.79 6.45 -0.27
CA GLY A 312 -7.42 5.44 0.73
C GLY A 312 -6.14 5.81 1.47
N ASP A 313 -6.00 5.28 2.67
CA ASP A 313 -4.82 5.50 3.46
C ASP A 313 -3.69 4.59 3.01
N GLN A 314 -2.69 5.17 2.33
CA GLN A 314 -1.57 4.44 1.74
C GLN A 314 -0.61 3.83 2.79
N ILE A 315 -0.68 4.26 4.07
CA ILE A 315 0.10 3.65 5.15
C ILE A 315 -0.67 2.47 5.77
N ARG A 316 -2.02 2.56 5.81
CA ARG A 316 -2.88 1.47 6.29
C ARG A 316 -3.15 0.46 5.18
N LYS A 317 -4.26 0.57 4.44
CA LYS A 317 -4.60 -0.40 3.38
C LYS A 317 -3.51 -0.49 2.31
N GLY A 318 -2.90 0.63 1.94
CA GLY A 318 -1.82 0.65 0.95
C GLY A 318 -0.50 0.02 1.40
N ALA A 319 -0.34 -0.36 2.68
CA ALA A 319 0.91 -0.94 3.19
C ALA A 319 0.68 -1.86 4.41
N ALA A 320 0.66 -1.29 5.62
CA ALA A 320 0.69 -2.04 6.87
C ALA A 320 -0.53 -2.95 7.05
N LEU A 321 -1.74 -2.45 6.78
CA LEU A 321 -2.96 -3.25 6.92
C LEU A 321 -2.98 -4.42 5.92
N ASN A 322 -2.63 -4.17 4.66
CA ASN A 322 -2.59 -5.24 3.66
C ASN A 322 -1.61 -6.36 4.08
N ALA A 323 -0.44 -6.00 4.61
CA ALA A 323 0.52 -6.98 5.11
C ALA A 323 -0.04 -7.78 6.30
N VAL A 324 -0.74 -7.12 7.25
CA VAL A 324 -1.38 -7.80 8.38
C VAL A 324 -2.51 -8.71 7.90
N GLN A 325 -3.35 -8.28 6.97
CA GLN A 325 -4.42 -9.10 6.39
C GLN A 325 -3.89 -10.34 5.64
N ILE A 326 -2.73 -10.25 4.99
CA ILE A 326 -2.04 -11.41 4.41
C ILE A 326 -1.72 -12.43 5.52
N ALA A 327 -1.16 -11.97 6.64
CA ALA A 327 -0.83 -12.85 7.76
C ALA A 327 -2.10 -13.42 8.43
N GLU A 328 -3.17 -12.64 8.57
CA GLU A 328 -4.48 -13.10 9.07
C GLU A 328 -5.05 -14.21 8.18
N TYR A 329 -4.96 -14.06 6.87
CA TYR A 329 -5.38 -15.09 5.93
C TYR A 329 -4.60 -16.40 6.10
N LEU A 330 -3.28 -16.33 6.27
CA LEU A 330 -2.46 -17.52 6.53
C LEU A 330 -2.83 -18.20 7.85
N ILE A 331 -3.15 -17.42 8.89
CA ILE A 331 -3.65 -17.96 10.18
C ILE A 331 -4.99 -18.68 9.97
N GLU A 332 -5.93 -18.06 9.27
CA GLU A 332 -7.24 -18.65 8.96
C GLU A 332 -7.11 -19.98 8.22
N LYS A 333 -6.13 -20.10 7.32
CA LYS A 333 -5.87 -21.35 6.58
C LYS A 333 -5.06 -22.38 7.39
N GLY A 334 -4.65 -22.06 8.61
CA GLY A 334 -3.80 -22.94 9.41
C GLY A 334 -2.39 -23.12 8.85
N ASP A 335 -1.92 -22.15 8.09
CA ASP A 335 -0.64 -22.22 7.37
C ASP A 335 0.55 -21.65 8.18
N PHE A 336 0.29 -21.05 9.32
CA PHE A 336 1.26 -20.87 10.40
C PHE A 336 1.09 -22.00 11.42
N LYS A 337 2.19 -22.63 11.84
CA LYS A 337 2.18 -23.51 12.99
C LYS A 337 1.95 -22.65 14.24
N ILE A 338 0.69 -22.50 14.66
CA ILE A 338 0.37 -21.99 16.00
C ILE A 338 0.73 -23.11 16.96
N VAL A 339 1.88 -23.00 17.60
CA VAL A 339 2.32 -23.94 18.66
C VAL A 339 1.64 -23.57 19.96
#